data_c58abd27fee57905714ab0452d683f3c
#
_entry.id   c58abd27fee57905714ab0452d683f3c
#
_cell.length_a   1.000
_cell.length_b   1.000
_cell.length_c   1.000
_cell.angle_alpha   90.00
_cell.angle_beta   90.00
_cell.angle_gamma   90.00
#
_symmetry.space_group_name_H-M   'P 1'
#
loop_
_entity.id
_entity.type
_entity.pdbx_description
1 polymer ?
#
loop_
_entity_poly.entity_id
_entity_poly.type
_entity_poly.pdbx_seq_one_letter_code
_entity_poly.pdbx_strand_id
1 'polypeptide(L)'
;MLCGESIGNGQTIQFCDTLNIIALQNDMLTLGKGEMYRIEYRRAQENTTPLIGGSDAAMGYTYSKVLDKKIRIFEAGTRLLSAVDQYSSSAAYVVFSSDSAKVEVFMPEETVVLEKRVRPDGSAVWNVEDDDSYMLEKSNDEWIVSRRGKVVYSSTGFENIIKADFKNNKGEQLAAKFFTKAGVAQVTYLGVDYLLYQYVTASGYGYKNSFIDIR
;
A
#
# COMPACT_ATOMS: atom_id res chain seq x y z
N MET A 1 18.32 -13.88 -25.72
CA MET A 1 18.54 -12.45 -26.02
C MET A 1 18.29 -11.68 -24.74
N LEU A 2 19.28 -10.96 -24.23
CA LEU A 2 19.16 -10.10 -23.05
C LEU A 2 19.18 -8.67 -23.54
N CYS A 3 18.13 -7.91 -23.24
CA CYS A 3 18.03 -6.50 -23.60
C CYS A 3 17.98 -5.65 -22.33
N GLY A 4 18.62 -4.49 -22.38
CA GLY A 4 18.65 -3.53 -21.27
C GLY A 4 18.85 -2.11 -21.79
N GLU A 5 18.72 -1.18 -20.86
CA GLU A 5 18.98 0.24 -21.12
C GLU A 5 20.10 0.71 -20.17
N SER A 6 21.02 1.47 -20.73
CA SER A 6 22.05 2.17 -19.95
C SER A 6 21.86 3.67 -20.09
N ILE A 7 21.80 4.37 -18.96
CA ILE A 7 21.64 5.83 -18.93
C ILE A 7 22.97 6.44 -18.48
N GLY A 8 23.57 7.27 -19.36
CA GLY A 8 24.79 8.00 -19.07
C GLY A 8 24.84 9.30 -19.88
N ASN A 9 25.35 10.36 -19.27
CA ASN A 9 25.51 11.70 -19.91
C ASN A 9 24.24 12.24 -20.58
N GLY A 10 23.06 11.99 -20.01
CA GLY A 10 21.79 12.45 -20.56
C GLY A 10 21.32 11.70 -21.81
N GLN A 11 21.95 10.59 -22.15
CA GLN A 11 21.54 9.73 -23.26
C GLN A 11 21.13 8.35 -22.74
N THR A 12 20.04 7.80 -23.29
CA THR A 12 19.60 6.43 -23.06
C THR A 12 20.06 5.58 -24.25
N ILE A 13 20.88 4.58 -23.96
CA ILE A 13 21.34 3.62 -24.95
C ILE A 13 20.62 2.30 -24.69
N GLN A 14 19.84 1.85 -25.68
CA GLN A 14 19.25 0.52 -25.66
C GLN A 14 20.25 -0.47 -26.24
N PHE A 15 20.48 -1.57 -25.53
CA PHE A 15 21.31 -2.67 -26.03
C PHE A 15 20.58 -4.00 -25.91
N CYS A 16 20.82 -4.87 -26.88
CA CYS A 16 20.35 -6.24 -26.85
C CYS A 16 21.53 -7.17 -27.15
N ASP A 17 21.82 -8.05 -26.23
CA ASP A 17 22.89 -9.04 -26.41
C ASP A 17 22.31 -10.44 -26.57
N THR A 18 22.84 -11.17 -27.55
CA THR A 18 22.52 -12.58 -27.75
C THR A 18 23.62 -13.41 -27.12
N LEU A 19 23.29 -14.12 -26.05
CA LEU A 19 24.18 -15.06 -25.39
C LEU A 19 23.80 -16.50 -25.81
N ASN A 20 24.79 -17.33 -26.01
CA ASN A 20 24.60 -18.74 -26.29
C ASN A 20 24.59 -19.55 -25.00
N ILE A 21 23.75 -20.58 -24.92
CA ILE A 21 23.84 -21.57 -23.85
C ILE A 21 25.04 -22.42 -24.11
N ILE A 22 26.08 -22.32 -23.27
CA ILE A 22 27.30 -23.16 -23.41
C ILE A 22 27.10 -24.47 -22.68
N ALA A 23 26.52 -24.45 -21.50
CA ALA A 23 26.24 -25.63 -20.71
C ALA A 23 25.01 -25.47 -19.84
N LEU A 24 24.26 -26.54 -19.65
CA LEU A 24 23.18 -26.67 -18.69
C LEU A 24 23.36 -28.03 -18.01
N GLN A 25 23.96 -28.05 -16.84
CA GLN A 25 24.24 -29.26 -16.07
C GLN A 25 24.01 -29.01 -14.57
N ASN A 26 23.37 -29.96 -13.89
CA ASN A 26 23.29 -30.00 -12.42
C ASN A 26 22.97 -28.63 -11.76
N ASP A 27 21.89 -27.98 -12.11
CA ASP A 27 21.49 -26.69 -11.56
C ASP A 27 22.38 -25.49 -11.94
N MET A 28 23.36 -25.68 -12.83
CA MET A 28 24.18 -24.61 -13.41
C MET A 28 23.83 -24.33 -14.86
N LEU A 29 23.57 -23.07 -15.17
CA LEU A 29 23.41 -22.56 -16.54
C LEU A 29 24.62 -21.68 -16.86
N THR A 30 25.40 -22.05 -17.85
CA THR A 30 26.49 -21.22 -18.36
C THR A 30 26.08 -20.56 -19.67
N LEU A 31 26.06 -19.25 -19.69
CA LEU A 31 25.84 -18.43 -20.87
C LEU A 31 27.17 -17.80 -21.33
N GLY A 32 27.33 -17.60 -22.62
CA GLY A 32 28.54 -16.95 -23.13
C GLY A 32 28.39 -16.33 -24.51
N LYS A 33 29.36 -15.47 -24.83
CA LYS A 33 29.51 -14.82 -26.13
C LYS A 33 30.96 -14.91 -26.54
N GLY A 34 31.24 -15.76 -27.57
CA GLY A 34 32.61 -16.05 -27.96
C GLY A 34 33.36 -16.85 -26.89
N GLU A 35 34.70 -16.81 -26.96
CA GLU A 35 35.56 -17.54 -26.02
C GLU A 35 35.85 -16.80 -24.72
N MET A 36 35.65 -15.49 -24.68
CA MET A 36 36.11 -14.61 -23.57
C MET A 36 35.04 -14.18 -22.60
N TYR A 37 33.77 -14.37 -22.88
CA TYR A 37 32.71 -13.92 -22.01
C TYR A 37 31.82 -15.09 -21.57
N ARG A 38 31.85 -15.40 -20.28
CA ARG A 38 31.03 -16.47 -19.68
C ARG A 38 30.39 -15.97 -18.40
N ILE A 39 29.10 -16.26 -18.23
CA ILE A 39 28.36 -16.01 -17.01
C ILE A 39 27.74 -17.33 -16.55
N GLU A 40 27.94 -17.66 -15.29
CA GLU A 40 27.39 -18.85 -14.66
C GLU A 40 26.24 -18.47 -13.76
N TYR A 41 25.09 -19.10 -13.97
CA TYR A 41 23.92 -19.02 -13.14
C TYR A 41 23.71 -20.37 -12.46
N ARG A 42 23.50 -20.33 -11.15
CA ARG A 42 23.10 -21.52 -10.42
C ARG A 42 21.60 -21.47 -10.18
N ARG A 43 20.89 -22.58 -10.34
CA ARG A 43 19.47 -22.67 -9.96
C ARG A 43 19.35 -22.33 -8.48
N ALA A 44 18.46 -21.39 -8.15
CA ALA A 44 18.15 -21.09 -6.77
C ALA A 44 17.56 -22.35 -6.12
N GLN A 45 18.26 -22.92 -5.15
CA GLN A 45 17.69 -23.97 -4.31
C GLN A 45 16.71 -23.32 -3.35
N GLU A 46 15.54 -23.90 -3.18
CA GLU A 46 14.64 -23.58 -2.08
C GLU A 46 15.28 -24.05 -0.76
N ASN A 47 16.26 -23.30 -0.29
CA ASN A 47 16.85 -23.57 1.01
C ASN A 47 15.98 -22.94 2.09
N THR A 48 15.43 -23.79 2.92
CA THR A 48 14.73 -23.46 4.19
C THR A 48 15.65 -22.86 5.27
N THR A 49 16.86 -22.43 4.93
CA THR A 49 17.81 -21.81 5.86
C THR A 49 17.69 -20.28 5.75
N PRO A 50 17.55 -19.54 6.85
CA PRO A 50 17.46 -18.08 6.81
C PRO A 50 18.78 -17.49 6.32
N LEU A 51 18.86 -17.08 5.06
CA LEU A 51 19.95 -16.27 4.55
C LEU A 51 19.81 -14.85 5.09
N ILE A 52 20.61 -14.53 6.05
CA ILE A 52 20.83 -13.14 6.48
C ILE A 52 21.59 -12.43 5.35
N GLY A 53 20.90 -11.52 4.64
CA GLY A 53 21.52 -10.56 3.73
C GLY A 53 21.13 -10.69 2.25
N GLY A 54 20.38 -9.77 1.75
CA GLY A 54 20.46 -9.21 0.39
C GLY A 54 19.68 -9.88 -0.73
N SER A 55 19.50 -11.19 -0.77
CA SER A 55 18.87 -11.88 -1.93
C SER A 55 17.34 -11.95 -1.87
N ASP A 56 16.77 -12.07 -0.69
CA ASP A 56 15.31 -12.21 -0.51
C ASP A 56 14.57 -10.90 -0.84
N ALA A 57 15.13 -9.77 -0.43
CA ALA A 57 14.56 -8.46 -0.75
C ALA A 57 14.58 -8.17 -2.27
N ALA A 58 15.64 -8.59 -2.97
CA ALA A 58 15.74 -8.46 -4.42
C ALA A 58 14.70 -9.32 -5.17
N MET A 59 14.24 -10.43 -4.57
CA MET A 59 13.17 -11.27 -5.08
C MET A 59 11.77 -10.86 -4.59
N GLY A 60 11.67 -9.76 -3.86
CA GLY A 60 10.42 -9.23 -3.34
C GLY A 60 9.87 -9.97 -2.13
N TYR A 61 10.69 -10.79 -1.45
CA TYR A 61 10.31 -11.43 -0.20
C TYR A 61 10.53 -10.49 0.99
N THR A 62 9.58 -10.49 1.89
CA THR A 62 9.69 -9.86 3.21
C THR A 62 9.16 -10.80 4.29
N TYR A 63 9.57 -10.59 5.52
CA TYR A 63 9.03 -11.34 6.65
C TYR A 63 7.76 -10.68 7.16
N SER A 64 6.66 -11.44 7.23
CA SER A 64 5.42 -10.98 7.84
C SER A 64 5.36 -11.43 9.30
N LYS A 65 5.20 -10.46 10.19
CA LYS A 65 5.06 -10.70 11.65
C LYS A 65 3.73 -11.38 11.98
N VAL A 66 2.66 -11.05 11.25
CA VAL A 66 1.32 -11.61 11.51
C VAL A 66 1.15 -13.02 10.98
N LEU A 67 1.91 -13.40 9.95
CA LEU A 67 1.91 -14.77 9.41
C LEU A 67 3.08 -15.62 9.90
N ASP A 68 4.05 -15.00 10.59
CA ASP A 68 5.30 -15.63 11.08
C ASP A 68 6.05 -16.41 9.98
N LYS A 69 6.12 -15.81 8.78
CA LYS A 69 6.80 -16.42 7.62
C LYS A 69 7.24 -15.38 6.60
N LYS A 70 8.13 -15.79 5.69
CA LYS A 70 8.48 -15.00 4.51
C LYS A 70 7.35 -15.05 3.49
N ILE A 71 6.98 -13.88 2.95
CA ILE A 71 5.93 -13.71 1.95
C ILE A 71 6.40 -12.80 0.83
N ARG A 72 5.78 -12.91 -0.32
CA ARG A 72 5.78 -11.86 -1.33
C ARG A 72 4.58 -10.97 -1.08
N ILE A 73 4.83 -9.72 -0.69
CA ILE A 73 3.79 -8.77 -0.26
C ILE A 73 2.70 -8.63 -1.32
N PHE A 74 3.10 -8.52 -2.60
CA PHE A 74 2.19 -8.31 -3.72
C PHE A 74 1.36 -9.54 -4.09
N GLU A 75 1.74 -10.74 -3.62
CA GLU A 75 0.96 -11.97 -3.80
C GLU A 75 0.05 -12.26 -2.59
N ALA A 76 0.56 -11.98 -1.39
CA ALA A 76 -0.11 -12.31 -0.13
C ALA A 76 -1.02 -11.20 0.39
N GLY A 77 -0.78 -9.95 -0.03
CA GLY A 77 -1.46 -8.77 0.50
C GLY A 77 -2.47 -8.15 -0.44
N THR A 78 -3.45 -7.47 0.14
CA THR A 78 -4.36 -6.59 -0.60
C THR A 78 -3.66 -5.26 -0.87
N ARG A 79 -3.55 -4.88 -2.14
CA ARG A 79 -2.93 -3.62 -2.55
C ARG A 79 -3.86 -2.45 -2.33
N LEU A 80 -3.35 -1.38 -1.71
CA LEU A 80 -4.01 -0.10 -1.57
C LEU A 80 -3.18 0.99 -2.26
N LEU A 81 -3.86 1.94 -2.87
CA LEU A 81 -3.26 3.04 -3.61
C LEU A 81 -3.18 4.30 -2.75
N SER A 82 -2.19 5.16 -3.02
CA SER A 82 -2.08 6.44 -2.34
C SER A 82 -3.36 7.28 -2.51
N ALA A 83 -3.86 7.83 -1.41
CA ALA A 83 -4.98 8.76 -1.38
C ALA A 83 -4.53 10.20 -1.06
N VAL A 84 -3.22 10.41 -0.93
CA VAL A 84 -2.63 11.72 -0.62
C VAL A 84 -2.19 12.45 -1.87
N ASP A 85 -1.56 11.73 -2.79
CA ASP A 85 -1.00 12.28 -4.04
C ASP A 85 -1.48 11.47 -5.24
N GLN A 86 -2.14 12.15 -6.17
CA GLN A 86 -2.69 11.53 -7.39
C GLN A 86 -1.61 11.06 -8.38
N TYR A 87 -0.41 11.62 -8.28
CA TYR A 87 0.73 11.25 -9.13
C TYR A 87 1.64 10.22 -8.48
N SER A 88 1.35 9.86 -7.23
CA SER A 88 2.14 8.87 -6.50
C SER A 88 1.87 7.47 -7.04
N SER A 89 2.92 6.76 -7.41
CA SER A 89 2.89 5.32 -7.68
C SER A 89 2.99 4.48 -6.40
N SER A 90 3.10 5.13 -5.22
CA SER A 90 3.19 4.45 -3.94
C SER A 90 1.97 3.60 -3.68
N ALA A 91 2.19 2.40 -3.16
CA ALA A 91 1.15 1.50 -2.73
C ALA A 91 1.46 0.98 -1.33
N ALA A 92 0.42 0.75 -0.54
CA ALA A 92 0.49 -0.05 0.66
C ALA A 92 -0.06 -1.45 0.39
N TYR A 93 0.33 -2.41 1.21
CA TYR A 93 -0.19 -3.78 1.15
C TYR A 93 -0.66 -4.20 2.53
N VAL A 94 -1.83 -4.81 2.58
CA VAL A 94 -2.49 -5.22 3.82
C VAL A 94 -2.49 -6.74 3.89
N VAL A 95 -1.87 -7.30 4.92
CA VAL A 95 -1.76 -8.74 5.16
C VAL A 95 -2.40 -9.08 6.49
N PHE A 96 -3.43 -9.91 6.47
CA PHE A 96 -4.14 -10.33 7.68
C PHE A 96 -3.53 -11.61 8.28
N SER A 97 -3.57 -11.72 9.62
CA SER A 97 -3.40 -13.01 10.30
C SER A 97 -4.52 -13.97 9.89
N SER A 98 -4.30 -15.27 10.07
CA SER A 98 -5.26 -16.32 9.68
C SER A 98 -6.64 -16.17 10.33
N ASP A 99 -6.68 -15.62 11.53
CA ASP A 99 -7.90 -15.33 12.30
C ASP A 99 -8.43 -13.91 12.12
N SER A 100 -7.73 -13.10 11.31
CA SER A 100 -7.99 -11.67 11.11
C SER A 100 -7.96 -10.83 12.41
N ALA A 101 -7.40 -11.35 13.49
CA ALA A 101 -7.24 -10.61 14.76
C ALA A 101 -6.19 -9.51 14.63
N LYS A 102 -5.19 -9.72 13.77
CA LYS A 102 -4.13 -8.76 13.48
C LYS A 102 -4.01 -8.53 11.99
N VAL A 103 -3.50 -7.36 11.65
CA VAL A 103 -3.18 -6.99 10.27
C VAL A 103 -1.83 -6.30 10.25
N GLU A 104 -1.05 -6.58 9.23
CA GLU A 104 0.20 -5.91 8.94
C GLU A 104 0.02 -5.04 7.71
N VAL A 105 0.30 -3.74 7.85
CA VAL A 105 0.21 -2.77 6.76
C VAL A 105 1.64 -2.39 6.37
N PHE A 106 2.03 -2.82 5.19
CA PHE A 106 3.31 -2.51 4.58
C PHE A 106 3.16 -1.24 3.75
N MET A 107 3.80 -0.18 4.19
CA MET A 107 3.87 1.12 3.50
C MET A 107 5.31 1.38 3.05
N PRO A 108 5.54 2.29 2.08
CA PRO A 108 6.91 2.57 1.60
C PRO A 108 7.89 3.00 2.69
N GLU A 109 7.41 3.79 3.67
CA GLU A 109 8.27 4.34 4.71
C GLU A 109 8.32 3.47 5.97
N GLU A 110 7.27 2.70 6.23
CA GLU A 110 7.15 1.92 7.47
C GLU A 110 6.19 0.74 7.34
N THR A 111 6.31 -0.20 8.26
CA THR A 111 5.39 -1.33 8.41
C THR A 111 4.80 -1.30 9.81
N VAL A 112 3.47 -1.35 9.91
CA VAL A 112 2.76 -1.33 11.18
C VAL A 112 1.91 -2.57 11.35
N VAL A 113 1.82 -3.07 12.58
CA VAL A 113 0.90 -4.15 12.96
C VAL A 113 -0.24 -3.52 13.77
N LEU A 114 -1.46 -3.76 13.32
CA LEU A 114 -2.67 -3.25 13.93
C LEU A 114 -3.49 -4.41 14.48
N GLU A 115 -4.23 -4.19 15.56
CA GLU A 115 -5.09 -5.18 16.21
C GLU A 115 -6.57 -4.87 15.98
N LYS A 116 -7.35 -5.94 15.78
CA LYS A 116 -8.78 -5.85 15.54
C LYS A 116 -9.52 -5.34 16.77
N ARG A 117 -10.38 -4.36 16.55
CA ARG A 117 -11.35 -3.84 17.51
C ARG A 117 -12.73 -3.79 16.89
N VAL A 118 -13.74 -3.82 17.73
CA VAL A 118 -15.14 -3.74 17.29
C VAL A 118 -15.72 -2.44 17.85
N ARG A 119 -16.25 -1.60 16.98
CA ARG A 119 -16.96 -0.38 17.35
C ARG A 119 -18.31 -0.70 17.97
N PRO A 120 -18.98 0.24 18.68
CA PRO A 120 -20.32 0.04 19.24
C PRO A 120 -21.39 -0.32 18.20
N ASP A 121 -21.20 0.06 16.94
CA ASP A 121 -22.08 -0.27 15.83
C ASP A 121 -21.84 -1.69 15.24
N GLY A 122 -20.89 -2.44 15.79
CA GLY A 122 -20.50 -3.77 15.34
C GLY A 122 -19.46 -3.78 14.20
N SER A 123 -19.08 -2.64 13.66
CA SER A 123 -18.06 -2.58 12.61
C SER A 123 -16.67 -2.92 13.15
N ALA A 124 -15.88 -3.62 12.33
CA ALA A 124 -14.51 -3.96 12.66
C ALA A 124 -13.54 -2.88 12.17
N VAL A 125 -12.59 -2.53 13.02
CA VAL A 125 -11.45 -1.67 12.70
C VAL A 125 -10.18 -2.32 13.25
N TRP A 126 -9.04 -1.97 12.68
CA TRP A 126 -7.73 -2.37 13.19
C TRP A 126 -6.92 -1.12 13.50
N ASN A 127 -6.47 -0.99 14.71
CA ASN A 127 -5.64 0.13 15.17
C ASN A 127 -4.61 -0.34 16.21
N VAL A 128 -3.73 0.55 16.63
CA VAL A 128 -2.81 0.31 17.76
C VAL A 128 -3.49 0.76 19.06
N GLU A 129 -3.28 0.02 20.14
CA GLU A 129 -3.98 0.27 21.42
C GLU A 129 -3.67 1.64 22.04
N ASP A 130 -2.40 1.99 22.03
CA ASP A 130 -1.89 3.20 22.70
C ASP A 130 -1.61 4.37 21.74
N ASP A 131 -1.77 4.16 20.42
CA ASP A 131 -1.51 5.16 19.40
C ASP A 131 -2.57 5.08 18.29
N ASP A 132 -3.51 6.03 18.32
CA ASP A 132 -4.54 6.21 17.29
C ASP A 132 -3.96 6.73 15.96
N SER A 133 -2.63 6.67 15.76
CA SER A 133 -2.00 7.24 14.57
C SER A 133 -2.44 6.55 13.30
N TYR A 134 -2.53 5.21 13.29
CA TYR A 134 -3.00 4.43 12.15
C TYR A 134 -4.27 3.65 12.45
N MET A 135 -5.16 3.64 11.47
CA MET A 135 -6.38 2.84 11.48
C MET A 135 -6.62 2.26 10.09
N LEU A 136 -6.87 0.95 10.05
CA LEU A 136 -7.40 0.26 8.88
C LEU A 136 -8.87 -0.08 9.13
N GLU A 137 -9.71 0.22 8.16
CA GLU A 137 -11.13 -0.16 8.19
C GLU A 137 -11.64 -0.52 6.80
N LYS A 138 -12.76 -1.22 6.76
CA LYS A 138 -13.51 -1.49 5.53
C LYS A 138 -14.82 -0.72 5.57
N SER A 139 -15.04 0.17 4.62
CA SER A 139 -16.26 0.97 4.48
C SER A 139 -16.81 0.83 3.06
N ASN A 140 -18.09 0.43 2.90
CA ASN A 140 -18.72 0.17 1.60
C ASN A 140 -17.85 -0.68 0.65
N ASP A 141 -17.28 -1.78 1.16
CA ASP A 141 -16.37 -2.68 0.45
C ASP A 141 -15.00 -2.10 0.06
N GLU A 142 -14.71 -0.87 0.39
CA GLU A 142 -13.41 -0.22 0.22
C GLU A 142 -12.56 -0.32 1.49
N TRP A 143 -11.30 -0.74 1.34
CA TRP A 143 -10.32 -0.66 2.40
C TRP A 143 -9.74 0.74 2.49
N ILE A 144 -9.63 1.26 3.70
CA ILE A 144 -9.09 2.60 3.98
C ILE A 144 -8.04 2.49 5.08
N VAL A 145 -6.86 3.03 4.83
CA VAL A 145 -5.87 3.30 5.86
C VAL A 145 -5.88 4.81 6.13
N SER A 146 -6.14 5.17 7.36
CA SER A 146 -6.05 6.56 7.80
C SER A 146 -4.98 6.74 8.87
N ARG A 147 -4.44 7.96 8.95
CA ARG A 147 -3.52 8.39 9.99
C ARG A 147 -4.04 9.67 10.60
N ARG A 148 -4.40 9.62 11.89
CA ARG A 148 -4.97 10.77 12.62
C ARG A 148 -6.09 11.46 11.85
N GLY A 149 -7.07 10.69 11.37
CA GLY A 149 -8.22 11.22 10.60
C GLY A 149 -7.95 11.55 9.13
N LYS A 150 -6.69 11.50 8.68
CA LYS A 150 -6.32 11.71 7.28
C LYS A 150 -6.22 10.37 6.55
N VAL A 151 -6.98 10.19 5.47
CA VAL A 151 -6.85 9.01 4.61
C VAL A 151 -5.54 9.08 3.86
N VAL A 152 -4.71 8.04 4.01
CA VAL A 152 -3.39 7.94 3.36
C VAL A 152 -3.36 6.92 2.23
N TYR A 153 -4.09 5.81 2.36
CA TYR A 153 -4.26 4.79 1.32
C TYR A 153 -5.71 4.33 1.27
N SER A 154 -6.17 3.95 0.09
CA SER A 154 -7.48 3.31 -0.11
C SER A 154 -7.44 2.32 -1.27
N SER A 155 -8.43 1.44 -1.36
CA SER A 155 -8.52 0.46 -2.46
C SER A 155 -8.55 1.12 -3.84
N THR A 156 -9.17 2.30 -3.96
CA THR A 156 -9.30 3.05 -5.21
C THR A 156 -8.34 4.25 -5.34
N GLY A 157 -7.54 4.52 -4.30
CA GLY A 157 -6.59 5.63 -4.30
C GLY A 157 -7.28 6.97 -4.55
N PHE A 158 -6.79 7.69 -5.56
CA PHE A 158 -7.34 9.00 -5.95
C PHE A 158 -8.57 8.93 -6.86
N GLU A 159 -8.94 7.77 -7.33
CA GLU A 159 -10.15 7.61 -8.12
C GLU A 159 -11.39 7.90 -7.27
N ASN A 160 -12.33 8.65 -7.84
CA ASN A 160 -13.60 9.01 -7.17
C ASN A 160 -13.46 9.85 -5.90
N ILE A 161 -12.38 10.64 -5.78
CA ILE A 161 -12.26 11.66 -4.74
C ILE A 161 -12.81 12.99 -5.27
N ILE A 162 -13.83 13.50 -4.58
CA ILE A 162 -14.34 14.86 -4.81
C ILE A 162 -13.74 15.77 -3.75
N LYS A 163 -13.11 16.87 -4.20
CA LYS A 163 -12.57 17.91 -3.30
C LYS A 163 -13.49 19.10 -3.31
N ALA A 164 -13.74 19.66 -2.13
CA ALA A 164 -14.53 20.88 -1.96
C ALA A 164 -13.97 21.74 -0.84
N ASP A 165 -13.87 23.03 -1.09
CA ASP A 165 -13.48 24.04 -0.11
C ASP A 165 -14.69 24.90 0.23
N PHE A 166 -14.97 25.04 1.50
CA PHE A 166 -16.08 25.83 2.01
C PHE A 166 -15.56 27.01 2.83
N LYS A 167 -16.30 28.10 2.80
CA LYS A 167 -16.01 29.31 3.58
C LYS A 167 -17.29 29.81 4.24
N ASN A 168 -17.24 30.04 5.53
CA ASN A 168 -18.37 30.62 6.23
C ASN A 168 -18.38 32.17 6.17
N ASN A 169 -19.43 32.80 6.70
CA ASN A 169 -19.59 34.28 6.73
C ASN A 169 -18.50 34.99 7.57
N LYS A 170 -17.80 34.28 8.44
CA LYS A 170 -16.67 34.79 9.22
C LYS A 170 -15.32 34.64 8.53
N GLY A 171 -15.29 34.01 7.37
CA GLY A 171 -14.08 33.77 6.61
C GLY A 171 -13.33 32.49 7.02
N GLU A 172 -13.85 31.69 7.93
CA GLU A 172 -13.28 30.42 8.33
C GLU A 172 -13.40 29.43 7.16
N GLN A 173 -12.33 28.66 6.92
CA GLN A 173 -12.24 27.72 5.81
C GLN A 173 -12.37 26.29 6.33
N LEU A 174 -13.04 25.46 5.53
CA LEU A 174 -13.17 24.03 5.73
C LEU A 174 -12.89 23.34 4.41
N ALA A 175 -11.85 22.52 4.37
CA ALA A 175 -11.51 21.70 3.21
C ALA A 175 -12.06 20.29 3.41
N ALA A 176 -12.70 19.74 2.39
CA ALA A 176 -13.24 18.39 2.40
C ALA A 176 -12.78 17.57 1.21
N LYS A 177 -12.51 16.30 1.46
CA LYS A 177 -12.27 15.26 0.44
C LYS A 177 -13.29 14.14 0.66
N PHE A 178 -14.14 13.93 -0.32
CA PHE A 178 -15.16 12.88 -0.28
C PHE A 178 -14.67 11.66 -1.06
N PHE A 179 -14.50 10.56 -0.37
CA PHE A 179 -14.18 9.25 -0.93
C PHE A 179 -15.52 8.55 -1.21
N THR A 180 -16.08 8.83 -2.37
CA THR A 180 -17.49 8.52 -2.68
C THR A 180 -17.80 7.03 -2.68
N LYS A 181 -16.88 6.19 -3.16
CA LYS A 181 -17.05 4.74 -3.09
C LYS A 181 -17.03 4.19 -1.67
N ALA A 182 -16.15 4.73 -0.84
CA ALA A 182 -16.03 4.33 0.55
C ALA A 182 -17.14 4.89 1.45
N GLY A 183 -17.85 5.91 1.00
CA GLY A 183 -18.83 6.59 1.82
C GLY A 183 -18.21 7.30 3.02
N VAL A 184 -16.99 7.83 2.87
CA VAL A 184 -16.34 8.60 3.93
C VAL A 184 -15.92 9.98 3.40
N ALA A 185 -15.82 10.94 4.32
CA ALA A 185 -15.27 12.26 4.05
C ALA A 185 -14.14 12.57 5.04
N GLN A 186 -13.00 13.00 4.51
CA GLN A 186 -11.96 13.64 5.31
C GLN A 186 -12.22 15.15 5.29
N VAL A 187 -12.33 15.74 6.45
CA VAL A 187 -12.57 17.17 6.61
C VAL A 187 -11.43 17.78 7.41
N THR A 188 -10.81 18.81 6.88
CA THR A 188 -9.79 19.59 7.59
C THR A 188 -10.43 20.88 8.08
N TYR A 189 -10.53 21.03 9.41
CA TYR A 189 -11.06 22.22 10.07
C TYR A 189 -10.08 22.70 11.14
N LEU A 190 -9.70 23.97 11.10
CA LEU A 190 -8.71 24.58 11.98
C LEU A 190 -7.38 23.77 12.08
N GLY A 191 -6.95 23.19 10.97
CA GLY A 191 -5.69 22.41 10.87
C GLY A 191 -5.77 20.98 11.44
N VAL A 192 -6.95 20.53 11.85
CA VAL A 192 -7.19 19.17 12.33
C VAL A 192 -7.99 18.39 11.29
N ASP A 193 -7.56 17.17 11.00
CA ASP A 193 -8.26 16.26 10.10
C ASP A 193 -9.27 15.42 10.86
N TYR A 194 -10.47 15.31 10.31
CA TYR A 194 -11.57 14.51 10.85
C TYR A 194 -12.06 13.55 9.77
N LEU A 195 -12.25 12.30 10.14
CA LEU A 195 -12.91 11.31 9.30
C LEU A 195 -14.40 11.25 9.67
N LEU A 196 -15.26 11.40 8.67
CA LEU A 196 -16.71 11.38 8.80
C LEU A 196 -17.28 10.25 7.95
N TYR A 197 -18.39 9.70 8.40
CA TYR A 197 -19.07 8.57 7.75
C TYR A 197 -20.40 9.01 7.16
N GLN A 198 -20.67 8.54 5.95
CA GLN A 198 -21.88 8.82 5.22
C GLN A 198 -23.11 8.25 5.94
N TYR A 199 -24.18 9.00 5.95
CA TYR A 199 -25.49 8.56 6.39
C TYR A 199 -26.60 9.14 5.50
N VAL A 200 -27.76 8.48 5.50
CA VAL A 200 -28.91 8.90 4.70
C VAL A 200 -29.66 10.02 5.41
N THR A 201 -30.02 11.06 4.66
CA THR A 201 -30.89 12.16 5.12
C THR A 201 -32.15 12.23 4.24
N ALA A 202 -33.12 13.03 4.65
CA ALA A 202 -34.34 13.22 3.85
C ALA A 202 -34.07 13.84 2.46
N SER A 203 -33.00 14.60 2.30
CA SER A 203 -32.61 15.29 1.05
C SER A 203 -31.43 14.67 0.32
N GLY A 204 -30.93 13.50 0.76
CA GLY A 204 -29.79 12.84 0.15
C GLY A 204 -28.85 12.22 1.19
N TYR A 205 -27.58 12.60 1.17
CA TYR A 205 -26.57 12.07 2.07
C TYR A 205 -25.95 13.18 2.92
N GLY A 206 -25.67 12.86 4.19
CA GLY A 206 -24.82 13.63 5.07
C GLY A 206 -23.56 12.86 5.46
N TYR A 207 -22.59 13.53 6.08
CA TYR A 207 -21.38 12.93 6.63
C TYR A 207 -21.18 13.39 8.06
N LYS A 208 -21.00 12.45 8.99
CA LYS A 208 -20.85 12.78 10.40
C LYS A 208 -19.86 11.89 11.14
N ASN A 209 -19.39 12.39 12.26
CA ASN A 209 -18.78 11.64 13.35
C ASN A 209 -19.34 12.14 14.68
N SER A 210 -18.66 11.88 15.79
CA SER A 210 -19.11 12.35 17.12
C SER A 210 -19.03 13.87 17.32
N PHE A 211 -18.32 14.60 16.43
CA PHE A 211 -18.01 16.03 16.62
C PHE A 211 -18.55 16.92 15.51
N ILE A 212 -18.65 16.41 14.28
CA ILE A 212 -19.00 17.17 13.08
C ILE A 212 -20.13 16.47 12.34
N ASP A 213 -21.11 17.25 11.87
CA ASP A 213 -22.21 16.81 10.99
C ASP A 213 -22.30 17.79 9.81
N ILE A 214 -22.14 17.28 8.60
CA ILE A 214 -22.25 18.02 7.33
C ILE A 214 -23.44 17.44 6.55
N ARG A 215 -24.35 18.34 6.13
CA ARG A 215 -25.58 18.00 5.38
C ARG A 215 -25.66 18.74 4.08
#